data_1de49d2139601b2acb2b136e858cc0e9
#
_entry.id   1de49d2139601b2acb2b136e858cc0e9
#
_cell.length_a   1.000
_cell.length_b   1.000
_cell.length_c   1.000
_cell.angle_alpha   90.00
_cell.angle_beta   90.00
_cell.angle_gamma   90.00
#
_symmetry.space_group_name_H-M   'P 1'
#
loop_
_entity.id
_entity.type
_entity.pdbx_description
1 polymer ?
#
loop_
_entity_poly.entity_id
_entity_poly.type
_entity_poly.pdbx_seq_one_letter_code
_entity_poly.pdbx_strand_id
1 'polypeptide(L)'
;MIIELSKRDFDEYAFKHPYRTFYQTSQYGMLMSKHGFRPIFIGYDDGGLKAAAMILVKEQLNFKIGYCPRGYLVDFNNYKLVEDFTFALKSYLSKKGIISITIDPHITHLERDQNGKPIEGSSNGVTISEALKRIGYIHNGFNLYFENLKPRWNMVLKTDKTPIEIFNGFQKQTRTKIRNSLRKGVEIYRGNRDDLTLFYQMINKKQNRKYDYYLDMHTLFTPFNMFDVYFARINTEVFLRNSNLLYEHEMKKNNKLAEELQKPIKDPREKGKLLNRKIESDKLLNSYKTDVIFGTKLHRDSKYIIIACNAIVKYGNEIFFLIDGINYKFKNFNANHLLKWKIIEEYSKKGFTKFHFNGITGDFTKRNKYPGLLTFKKGFNAVVTE
;
A
#
# COMPACT_ATOMS: atom_id res chain seq x y z
N MET A 1 1.42 15.86 34.03
CA MET A 1 0.95 14.57 34.62
C MET A 1 0.23 13.72 33.56
N ILE A 2 0.14 12.37 33.76
CA ILE A 2 -0.69 11.52 32.86
C ILE A 2 -2.16 11.62 33.28
N ILE A 3 -3.03 11.87 32.30
CA ILE A 3 -4.48 11.88 32.42
C ILE A 3 -5.09 10.84 31.46
N GLU A 4 -6.22 10.26 31.83
CA GLU A 4 -7.00 9.41 30.91
C GLU A 4 -7.87 10.30 30.02
N LEU A 5 -7.86 10.01 28.71
CA LEU A 5 -8.63 10.79 27.73
C LEU A 5 -9.89 10.02 27.32
N SER A 6 -10.96 10.77 27.05
CA SER A 6 -12.07 10.22 26.30
C SER A 6 -11.61 9.86 24.86
N LYS A 7 -12.34 8.94 24.20
CA LYS A 7 -12.06 8.60 22.79
C LYS A 7 -12.11 9.82 21.89
N ARG A 8 -13.06 10.73 22.15
CA ARG A 8 -13.24 11.95 21.38
C ARG A 8 -12.05 12.89 21.53
N ASP A 9 -11.63 13.18 22.78
CA ASP A 9 -10.52 14.11 23.05
C ASP A 9 -9.22 13.56 22.50
N PHE A 10 -9.03 12.22 22.62
CA PHE A 10 -7.88 11.55 22.04
C PHE A 10 -7.85 11.67 20.51
N ASP A 11 -8.96 11.35 19.83
CA ASP A 11 -9.04 11.42 18.37
C ASP A 11 -8.87 12.83 17.84
N GLU A 12 -9.39 13.84 18.56
CA GLU A 12 -9.21 15.25 18.20
C GLU A 12 -7.73 15.67 18.26
N TYR A 13 -7.01 15.29 19.33
CA TYR A 13 -5.58 15.54 19.45
C TYR A 13 -4.79 14.75 18.38
N ALA A 14 -5.09 13.48 18.22
CA ALA A 14 -4.41 12.60 17.27
C ALA A 14 -4.53 13.08 15.82
N PHE A 15 -5.71 13.58 15.42
CA PHE A 15 -5.94 14.07 14.07
C PHE A 15 -5.13 15.32 13.73
N LYS A 16 -4.90 16.21 14.71
CA LYS A 16 -4.13 17.45 14.54
C LYS A 16 -2.60 17.22 14.61
N HIS A 17 -2.17 16.09 15.18
CA HIS A 17 -0.76 15.84 15.45
C HIS A 17 0.05 15.57 14.16
N PRO A 18 1.30 16.11 14.01
CA PRO A 18 2.14 15.88 12.82
C PRO A 18 2.46 14.40 12.55
N TYR A 19 2.65 13.59 13.62
CA TYR A 19 2.90 12.14 13.53
C TYR A 19 1.61 11.32 13.56
N ARG A 20 0.48 11.91 13.14
CA ARG A 20 -0.81 11.23 13.10
C ARG A 20 -0.75 9.98 12.23
N THR A 21 -1.44 8.95 12.66
CA THR A 21 -1.59 7.69 11.94
C THR A 21 -2.89 7.02 12.34
N PHE A 22 -3.51 6.27 11.42
CA PHE A 22 -4.73 5.53 11.76
C PHE A 22 -4.53 4.47 12.86
N TYR A 23 -3.28 4.06 13.11
CA TYR A 23 -2.94 3.17 14.22
C TYR A 23 -3.09 3.84 15.60
N GLN A 24 -3.04 5.17 15.66
CA GLN A 24 -3.29 5.97 16.85
C GLN A 24 -4.66 6.66 16.71
N THR A 25 -5.73 5.84 16.71
CA THR A 25 -7.13 6.28 16.69
C THR A 25 -7.98 5.41 17.60
N SER A 26 -9.09 5.95 18.07
CA SER A 26 -10.03 5.17 18.89
C SER A 26 -10.64 4.00 18.09
N GLN A 27 -10.86 4.17 16.78
CA GLN A 27 -11.37 3.13 15.89
C GLN A 27 -10.41 1.94 15.83
N TYR A 28 -9.09 2.19 15.72
CA TYR A 28 -8.10 1.11 15.76
C TYR A 28 -8.03 0.46 17.14
N GLY A 29 -8.10 1.23 18.22
CA GLY A 29 -8.20 0.72 19.58
C GLY A 29 -9.40 -0.19 19.76
N MET A 30 -10.58 0.23 19.28
CA MET A 30 -11.81 -0.58 19.32
C MET A 30 -11.74 -1.84 18.46
N LEU A 31 -11.10 -1.76 17.28
CA LEU A 31 -10.83 -2.95 16.47
C LEU A 31 -9.98 -3.96 17.27
N MET A 32 -8.90 -3.49 17.87
CA MET A 32 -8.00 -4.36 18.64
C MET A 32 -8.64 -4.91 19.92
N SER A 33 -9.62 -4.19 20.51
CA SER A 33 -10.34 -4.70 21.68
C SER A 33 -11.16 -5.96 21.37
N LYS A 34 -11.69 -6.07 20.16
CA LYS A 34 -12.37 -7.29 19.69
C LYS A 34 -11.41 -8.45 19.42
N HIS A 35 -10.12 -8.18 19.37
CA HIS A 35 -9.05 -9.15 19.07
C HIS A 35 -8.09 -9.37 20.26
N GLY A 36 -8.60 -9.23 21.50
CA GLY A 36 -7.91 -9.63 22.73
C GLY A 36 -6.96 -8.58 23.31
N PHE A 37 -7.10 -7.31 22.93
CA PHE A 37 -6.36 -6.21 23.56
C PHE A 37 -7.31 -5.29 24.32
N ARG A 38 -6.81 -4.65 25.36
CA ARG A 38 -7.50 -3.56 26.05
C ARG A 38 -6.84 -2.23 25.68
N PRO A 39 -7.48 -1.37 24.86
CA PRO A 39 -6.95 -0.05 24.57
C PRO A 39 -7.10 0.88 25.76
N ILE A 40 -6.07 1.66 26.06
CA ILE A 40 -6.11 2.80 26.96
C ILE A 40 -5.70 4.06 26.19
N PHE A 41 -6.42 5.15 26.42
CA PHE A 41 -6.17 6.43 25.77
C PHE A 41 -5.69 7.40 26.84
N ILE A 42 -4.47 7.90 26.70
CA ILE A 42 -3.83 8.77 27.69
C ILE A 42 -3.29 10.03 27.06
N GLY A 43 -3.24 11.08 27.85
CA GLY A 43 -2.59 12.34 27.53
C GLY A 43 -1.58 12.72 28.59
N TYR A 44 -0.59 13.51 28.20
CA TYR A 44 0.34 14.19 29.11
C TYR A 44 -0.06 15.66 29.17
N ASP A 45 -0.53 16.06 30.34
CA ASP A 45 -0.90 17.45 30.63
C ASP A 45 0.22 18.16 31.36
N ASP A 46 0.67 19.27 30.81
CA ASP A 46 1.65 20.20 31.36
C ASP A 46 1.27 21.61 30.92
N GLY A 47 0.28 22.18 31.61
CA GLY A 47 -0.34 23.45 31.21
C GLY A 47 -1.07 23.33 29.87
N GLY A 48 -1.74 22.19 29.63
CA GLY A 48 -2.41 21.76 28.42
C GLY A 48 -1.84 20.47 27.87
N LEU A 49 -2.58 19.85 26.97
CA LEU A 49 -2.22 18.53 26.39
C LEU A 49 -1.01 18.64 25.46
N LYS A 50 0.13 18.09 25.87
CA LYS A 50 1.42 18.15 25.14
C LYS A 50 1.78 16.88 24.40
N ALA A 51 1.29 15.72 24.87
CA ALA A 51 1.46 14.43 24.21
C ALA A 51 0.27 13.52 24.44
N ALA A 52 0.08 12.53 23.59
CA ALA A 52 -0.96 11.51 23.76
C ALA A 52 -0.48 10.15 23.25
N ALA A 53 -1.11 9.08 23.74
CA ALA A 53 -0.87 7.72 23.26
C ALA A 53 -2.12 6.84 23.43
N MET A 54 -2.41 6.07 22.38
CA MET A 54 -3.28 4.90 22.47
C MET A 54 -2.39 3.67 22.69
N ILE A 55 -2.55 3.02 23.82
CA ILE A 55 -1.74 1.85 24.20
C ILE A 55 -2.65 0.62 24.24
N LEU A 56 -2.28 -0.40 23.50
CA LEU A 56 -2.91 -1.71 23.48
C LEU A 56 -2.31 -2.58 24.59
N VAL A 57 -3.09 -2.84 25.62
CA VAL A 57 -2.68 -3.70 26.75
C VAL A 57 -3.13 -5.12 26.51
N LYS A 58 -2.24 -6.07 26.67
CA LYS A 58 -2.52 -7.51 26.62
C LYS A 58 -2.04 -8.18 27.90
N GLU A 59 -2.86 -9.06 28.44
CA GLU A 59 -2.47 -9.94 29.54
C GLU A 59 -1.90 -11.24 28.96
N GLN A 60 -0.71 -11.60 29.46
CA GLN A 60 0.01 -12.79 29.03
C GLN A 60 0.78 -13.37 30.23
N LEU A 61 0.53 -14.66 30.56
CA LEU A 61 1.21 -15.36 31.67
C LEU A 61 1.18 -14.57 32.99
N ASN A 62 0.04 -14.00 33.36
CA ASN A 62 -0.17 -13.15 34.56
C ASN A 62 0.53 -11.78 34.55
N PHE A 63 1.16 -11.39 33.44
CA PHE A 63 1.73 -10.07 33.26
C PHE A 63 0.90 -9.25 32.27
N LYS A 64 0.86 -7.95 32.47
CA LYS A 64 0.30 -7.00 31.51
C LYS A 64 1.44 -6.35 30.75
N ILE A 65 1.35 -6.43 29.42
CA ILE A 65 2.30 -5.78 28.52
C ILE A 65 1.56 -4.78 27.63
N GLY A 66 2.21 -3.68 27.32
CA GLY A 66 1.68 -2.61 26.47
C GLY A 66 2.35 -2.59 25.10
N TYR A 67 1.60 -2.22 24.09
CA TYR A 67 2.10 -1.90 22.76
C TYR A 67 1.45 -0.61 22.27
N CYS A 68 2.28 0.38 21.89
CA CYS A 68 1.83 1.65 21.34
C CYS A 68 2.12 1.68 19.83
N PRO A 69 1.20 1.22 18.98
CA PRO A 69 1.43 1.08 17.54
C PRO A 69 1.63 2.43 16.87
N ARG A 70 2.78 2.63 16.25
CA ARG A 70 3.17 3.89 15.58
C ARG A 70 3.05 5.13 16.49
N GLY A 71 3.07 4.96 17.79
CA GLY A 71 3.07 6.03 18.79
C GLY A 71 4.46 6.21 19.40
N TYR A 72 4.67 7.27 20.13
CA TYR A 72 3.64 8.17 20.66
C TYR A 72 3.25 9.30 19.69
N LEU A 73 2.20 10.05 20.06
CA LEU A 73 1.87 11.35 19.49
C LEU A 73 2.53 12.44 20.39
N VAL A 74 3.82 12.68 20.17
CA VAL A 74 4.64 13.65 20.90
C VAL A 74 5.64 14.28 19.92
N ASP A 75 6.05 15.52 20.17
CA ASP A 75 7.15 16.10 19.42
C ASP A 75 8.49 15.46 19.88
N PHE A 76 8.98 14.51 19.10
CA PHE A 76 10.24 13.81 19.37
C PHE A 76 11.48 14.70 19.27
N ASN A 77 11.39 15.92 18.73
CA ASN A 77 12.47 16.89 18.71
C ASN A 77 12.58 17.66 20.04
N ASN A 78 11.50 17.69 20.81
CA ASN A 78 11.51 18.25 22.16
C ASN A 78 11.93 17.17 23.17
N TYR A 79 13.24 16.95 23.30
CA TYR A 79 13.79 15.89 24.14
C TYR A 79 13.37 15.99 25.60
N LYS A 80 13.21 17.21 26.13
CA LYS A 80 12.73 17.40 27.51
C LYS A 80 11.29 16.93 27.67
N LEU A 81 10.43 17.28 26.74
CA LEU A 81 9.05 16.79 26.73
C LEU A 81 8.97 15.27 26.63
N VAL A 82 9.79 14.65 25.75
CA VAL A 82 9.83 13.19 25.60
C VAL A 82 10.30 12.51 26.88
N GLU A 83 11.30 13.09 27.56
CA GLU A 83 11.81 12.61 28.85
C GLU A 83 10.73 12.67 29.94
N ASP A 84 10.13 13.86 30.14
CA ASP A 84 9.11 14.09 31.17
C ASP A 84 7.87 13.21 30.93
N PHE A 85 7.44 13.10 29.68
CA PHE A 85 6.36 12.21 29.29
C PHE A 85 6.70 10.75 29.59
N THR A 86 7.91 10.30 29.25
CA THR A 86 8.36 8.92 29.47
C THR A 86 8.36 8.55 30.95
N PHE A 87 8.89 9.42 31.82
CA PHE A 87 8.91 9.18 33.27
C PHE A 87 7.49 9.17 33.87
N ALA A 88 6.66 10.13 33.49
CA ALA A 88 5.26 10.17 33.93
C ALA A 88 4.49 8.93 33.47
N LEU A 89 4.71 8.50 32.20
CA LEU A 89 4.11 7.31 31.63
C LEU A 89 4.55 6.04 32.36
N LYS A 90 5.86 5.89 32.63
CA LYS A 90 6.41 4.74 33.37
C LYS A 90 5.74 4.59 34.74
N SER A 91 5.62 5.71 35.50
CA SER A 91 4.93 5.73 36.78
C SER A 91 3.45 5.31 36.67
N TYR A 92 2.73 5.85 35.67
CA TYR A 92 1.34 5.53 35.42
C TYR A 92 1.14 4.04 35.07
N LEU A 93 1.94 3.51 34.14
CA LEU A 93 1.83 2.12 33.69
C LEU A 93 2.15 1.13 34.82
N SER A 94 3.17 1.44 35.64
CA SER A 94 3.52 0.63 36.83
C SER A 94 2.34 0.51 37.81
N LYS A 95 1.65 1.63 38.10
CA LYS A 95 0.44 1.63 38.96
C LYS A 95 -0.72 0.80 38.38
N LYS A 96 -0.77 0.59 37.05
CA LYS A 96 -1.75 -0.27 36.36
C LYS A 96 -1.29 -1.73 36.25
N GLY A 97 -0.10 -2.06 36.78
CA GLY A 97 0.51 -3.40 36.71
C GLY A 97 1.01 -3.77 35.30
N ILE A 98 1.31 -2.77 34.46
CA ILE A 98 1.89 -2.98 33.13
C ILE A 98 3.41 -2.94 33.27
N ILE A 99 4.06 -4.07 33.05
CA ILE A 99 5.48 -4.26 33.35
C ILE A 99 6.41 -3.80 32.22
N SER A 100 5.90 -3.70 30.98
CA SER A 100 6.66 -3.25 29.83
C SER A 100 5.77 -2.59 28.78
N ILE A 101 6.35 -1.71 27.99
CA ILE A 101 5.72 -1.13 26.81
C ILE A 101 6.66 -1.20 25.62
N THR A 102 6.16 -1.65 24.49
CA THR A 102 6.83 -1.58 23.19
C THR A 102 6.26 -0.42 22.38
N ILE A 103 7.15 0.36 21.77
CA ILE A 103 6.78 1.44 20.85
C ILE A 103 7.47 1.25 19.50
N ASP A 104 6.82 1.69 18.44
CA ASP A 104 7.40 1.77 17.09
C ASP A 104 6.99 3.11 16.44
N PRO A 105 7.59 4.25 16.91
CA PRO A 105 7.15 5.59 16.53
C PRO A 105 7.04 5.81 15.02
N HIS A 106 6.03 6.61 14.61
CA HIS A 106 5.84 6.98 13.20
C HIS A 106 6.75 8.14 12.80
N ILE A 107 8.05 7.96 13.01
CA ILE A 107 9.10 8.90 12.62
C ILE A 107 9.98 8.29 11.54
N THR A 108 10.47 9.13 10.63
CA THR A 108 11.43 8.70 9.61
C THR A 108 12.82 8.59 10.22
N HIS A 109 13.40 7.40 10.21
CA HIS A 109 14.77 7.19 10.68
C HIS A 109 15.77 7.75 9.67
N LEU A 110 15.63 7.36 8.40
CA LEU A 110 16.37 7.92 7.26
C LEU A 110 15.44 8.02 6.04
N GLU A 111 15.50 9.13 5.34
CA GLU A 111 14.96 9.19 3.98
C GLU A 111 15.92 8.54 3.00
N ARG A 112 15.38 7.89 2.00
CA ARG A 112 16.16 7.17 0.99
C ARG A 112 15.62 7.43 -0.41
N ASP A 113 16.51 7.32 -1.38
CA ASP A 113 16.08 7.32 -2.78
C ASP A 113 15.29 6.05 -3.16
N GLN A 114 14.83 5.95 -4.39
CA GLN A 114 14.12 4.76 -4.88
C GLN A 114 14.96 3.48 -4.88
N ASN A 115 16.28 3.56 -4.77
CA ASN A 115 17.21 2.44 -4.74
C ASN A 115 17.64 2.08 -3.32
N GLY A 116 17.14 2.80 -2.32
CA GLY A 116 17.44 2.59 -0.92
C GLY A 116 18.74 3.27 -0.44
N LYS A 117 19.34 4.15 -1.24
CA LYS A 117 20.49 4.95 -0.78
C LYS A 117 20.01 6.04 0.18
N PRO A 118 20.66 6.21 1.34
CA PRO A 118 20.33 7.30 2.25
C PRO A 118 20.49 8.66 1.57
N ILE A 119 19.59 9.60 1.91
CA ILE A 119 19.67 10.99 1.54
C ILE A 119 20.21 11.74 2.76
N GLU A 120 21.40 12.30 2.66
CA GLU A 120 22.07 12.99 3.75
C GLU A 120 21.26 14.20 4.23
N GLY A 121 21.23 14.41 5.56
CA GLY A 121 20.56 15.55 6.18
C GLY A 121 19.02 15.52 6.09
N SER A 122 18.44 14.43 5.63
CA SER A 122 17.00 14.36 5.37
C SER A 122 16.13 14.08 6.60
N SER A 123 16.71 13.59 7.70
CA SER A 123 15.99 13.30 8.95
C SER A 123 16.91 13.26 10.16
N ASN A 124 16.31 13.41 11.35
CA ASN A 124 16.99 13.32 12.65
C ASN A 124 16.65 12.03 13.41
N GLY A 125 16.11 11.02 12.75
CA GLY A 125 15.67 9.77 13.39
C GLY A 125 16.78 9.04 14.15
N VAL A 126 18.05 9.16 13.71
CA VAL A 126 19.21 8.61 14.43
C VAL A 126 19.36 9.30 15.78
N THR A 127 19.32 10.64 15.82
CA THR A 127 19.43 11.44 17.06
C THR A 127 18.27 11.15 18.01
N ILE A 128 17.04 11.03 17.50
CA ILE A 128 15.87 10.64 18.29
C ILE A 128 16.05 9.24 18.88
N SER A 129 16.56 8.27 18.11
CA SER A 129 16.81 6.92 18.60
C SER A 129 17.83 6.91 19.75
N GLU A 130 18.91 7.69 19.65
CA GLU A 130 19.90 7.82 20.72
C GLU A 130 19.33 8.54 21.96
N ALA A 131 18.49 9.57 21.77
CA ALA A 131 17.81 10.23 22.88
C ALA A 131 16.87 9.28 23.63
N LEU A 132 16.10 8.44 22.92
CA LEU A 132 15.25 7.43 23.54
C LEU A 132 16.06 6.41 24.35
N LYS A 133 17.21 5.97 23.86
CA LYS A 133 18.11 5.07 24.62
C LYS A 133 18.60 5.71 25.93
N ARG A 134 18.96 7.01 25.90
CA ARG A 134 19.44 7.74 27.11
C ARG A 134 18.39 7.82 28.21
N ILE A 135 17.11 7.86 27.87
CA ILE A 135 16.01 7.88 28.86
C ILE A 135 15.47 6.49 29.21
N GLY A 136 16.18 5.42 28.79
CA GLY A 136 15.97 4.06 29.26
C GLY A 136 15.18 3.15 28.32
N TYR A 137 14.94 3.55 27.05
CA TYR A 137 14.40 2.62 26.05
C TYR A 137 15.48 1.66 25.55
N ILE A 138 15.10 0.40 25.39
CA ILE A 138 15.94 -0.63 24.79
C ILE A 138 15.57 -0.76 23.32
N HIS A 139 16.56 -0.54 22.44
CA HIS A 139 16.36 -0.71 21.01
C HIS A 139 16.46 -2.19 20.63
N ASN A 140 15.40 -2.76 20.07
CA ASN A 140 15.30 -4.18 19.73
C ASN A 140 16.07 -4.60 18.45
N GLY A 141 16.98 -3.74 17.98
CA GLY A 141 17.74 -3.96 16.75
C GLY A 141 17.01 -3.53 15.49
N PHE A 142 17.73 -3.61 14.38
CA PHE A 142 17.23 -3.25 13.06
C PHE A 142 16.93 -4.50 12.24
N ASN A 143 15.68 -4.64 11.80
CA ASN A 143 15.27 -5.73 10.92
C ASN A 143 15.44 -5.35 9.44
N LEU A 144 15.70 -6.35 8.60
CA LEU A 144 15.79 -6.20 7.14
C LEU A 144 14.53 -6.67 6.41
N TYR A 145 13.75 -7.55 7.04
CA TYR A 145 12.58 -8.20 6.46
C TYR A 145 11.30 -7.83 7.23
N PHE A 146 10.36 -8.76 7.33
CA PHE A 146 9.05 -8.58 7.95
C PHE A 146 8.96 -9.29 9.32
N GLU A 147 10.04 -9.21 10.11
CA GLU A 147 10.16 -9.89 11.40
C GLU A 147 9.26 -9.27 12.48
N ASN A 148 8.90 -7.99 12.33
CA ASN A 148 8.10 -7.25 13.30
C ASN A 148 6.65 -7.07 12.85
N LEU A 149 5.80 -6.66 13.81
CA LEU A 149 4.37 -6.39 13.60
C LEU A 149 4.09 -5.35 12.51
N LYS A 150 4.98 -4.35 12.39
CA LYS A 150 4.89 -3.29 11.36
C LYS A 150 6.21 -3.25 10.58
N PRO A 151 6.14 -3.15 9.25
CA PRO A 151 7.36 -3.07 8.46
C PRO A 151 8.14 -1.81 8.79
N ARG A 152 9.44 -1.96 9.01
CA ARG A 152 10.37 -0.83 9.17
C ARG A 152 10.53 -0.07 7.85
N TRP A 153 10.70 -0.82 6.76
CA TRP A 153 10.92 -0.29 5.43
C TRP A 153 9.60 -0.15 4.68
N ASN A 154 9.27 1.05 4.25
CA ASN A 154 8.04 1.35 3.56
C ASN A 154 8.32 2.06 2.24
N MET A 155 7.34 2.07 1.35
CA MET A 155 7.38 2.92 0.16
C MET A 155 6.19 3.86 0.15
N VAL A 156 6.46 5.14 -0.10
CA VAL A 156 5.47 6.21 -0.06
C VAL A 156 5.57 7.05 -1.31
N LEU A 157 4.45 7.25 -1.99
CA LEU A 157 4.31 8.30 -3.00
C LEU A 157 3.80 9.55 -2.27
N LYS A 158 4.64 10.59 -2.23
CA LYS A 158 4.26 11.93 -1.77
C LYS A 158 4.01 12.79 -3.00
N THR A 159 2.89 13.50 -3.08
CA THR A 159 2.55 14.30 -4.25
C THR A 159 1.50 15.35 -3.91
N ASP A 160 1.66 16.53 -4.48
CA ASP A 160 0.72 17.65 -4.53
C ASP A 160 0.29 17.96 -5.98
N LYS A 161 0.63 17.07 -6.90
CA LYS A 161 0.46 17.22 -8.35
C LYS A 161 -0.91 16.79 -8.83
N THR A 162 -1.29 17.25 -10.01
CA THR A 162 -2.51 16.79 -10.68
C THR A 162 -2.42 15.29 -11.04
N PRO A 163 -3.55 14.59 -11.20
CA PRO A 163 -3.55 13.17 -11.59
C PRO A 163 -2.76 12.90 -12.89
N ILE A 164 -2.80 13.82 -13.86
CA ILE A 164 -2.07 13.68 -15.11
C ILE A 164 -0.57 13.72 -14.87
N GLU A 165 -0.10 14.66 -14.06
CA GLU A 165 1.32 14.78 -13.71
C GLU A 165 1.80 13.59 -12.88
N ILE A 166 0.97 13.11 -11.94
CA ILE A 166 1.25 11.91 -11.15
C ILE A 166 1.43 10.70 -12.09
N PHE A 167 0.48 10.49 -13.01
CA PHE A 167 0.56 9.39 -13.98
C PHE A 167 1.80 9.48 -14.86
N ASN A 168 2.13 10.67 -15.34
CA ASN A 168 3.31 10.91 -16.18
C ASN A 168 4.62 10.68 -15.42
N GLY A 169 4.63 10.89 -14.10
CA GLY A 169 5.75 10.59 -13.21
C GLY A 169 6.00 9.10 -12.98
N PHE A 170 5.06 8.22 -13.31
CA PHE A 170 5.27 6.78 -13.19
C PHE A 170 6.29 6.27 -14.22
N GLN A 171 6.99 5.20 -13.90
CA GLN A 171 7.89 4.55 -14.86
C GLN A 171 7.15 4.10 -16.12
N LYS A 172 7.80 4.17 -17.27
CA LYS A 172 7.23 3.81 -18.60
C LYS A 172 6.53 2.45 -18.57
N GLN A 173 7.15 1.45 -17.97
CA GLN A 173 6.57 0.10 -17.88
C GLN A 173 5.27 0.06 -17.07
N THR A 174 5.17 0.82 -15.96
CA THR A 174 3.96 0.93 -15.15
C THR A 174 2.83 1.58 -15.93
N ARG A 175 3.10 2.70 -16.62
CA ARG A 175 2.11 3.35 -17.50
C ARG A 175 1.62 2.40 -18.60
N THR A 176 2.52 1.66 -19.23
CA THR A 176 2.17 0.66 -20.25
C THR A 176 1.28 -0.44 -19.69
N LYS A 177 1.60 -0.98 -18.51
CA LYS A 177 0.78 -2.01 -17.83
C LYS A 177 -0.62 -1.49 -17.50
N ILE A 178 -0.73 -0.24 -17.01
CA ILE A 178 -2.03 0.39 -16.72
C ILE A 178 -2.86 0.52 -17.99
N ARG A 179 -2.27 1.06 -19.09
CA ARG A 179 -2.97 1.19 -20.39
C ARG A 179 -3.39 -0.16 -20.96
N ASN A 180 -2.52 -1.17 -20.87
CA ASN A 180 -2.83 -2.52 -21.31
C ASN A 180 -3.98 -3.15 -20.49
N SER A 181 -4.03 -2.90 -19.18
CA SER A 181 -5.12 -3.35 -18.33
C SER A 181 -6.45 -2.76 -18.77
N LEU A 182 -6.51 -1.44 -19.01
CA LEU A 182 -7.70 -0.76 -19.54
C LEU A 182 -8.12 -1.33 -20.90
N ARG A 183 -7.15 -1.51 -21.82
CA ARG A 183 -7.40 -2.08 -23.15
C ARG A 183 -7.97 -3.50 -23.08
N LYS A 184 -7.55 -4.28 -22.08
CA LYS A 184 -8.07 -5.63 -21.80
C LYS A 184 -9.42 -5.63 -21.05
N GLY A 185 -10.12 -4.51 -21.00
CA GLY A 185 -11.45 -4.41 -20.41
C GLY A 185 -11.47 -4.57 -18.88
N VAL A 186 -10.36 -4.25 -18.20
CA VAL A 186 -10.35 -4.26 -16.73
C VAL A 186 -11.02 -2.99 -16.20
N GLU A 187 -12.00 -3.17 -15.34
CA GLU A 187 -12.77 -2.14 -14.65
C GLU A 187 -12.49 -2.19 -13.15
N ILE A 188 -12.51 -1.02 -12.50
CA ILE A 188 -12.34 -0.90 -11.05
C ILE A 188 -13.65 -0.44 -10.43
N TYR A 189 -14.06 -1.08 -9.34
CA TYR A 189 -15.21 -0.64 -8.56
C TYR A 189 -14.92 -0.72 -7.06
N ARG A 190 -15.65 0.10 -6.29
CA ARG A 190 -15.63 0.06 -4.82
C ARG A 190 -16.63 -1.01 -4.37
N GLY A 191 -16.14 -1.95 -3.57
CA GLY A 191 -16.97 -2.97 -2.95
C GLY A 191 -17.78 -2.44 -1.77
N ASN A 192 -18.78 -3.20 -1.39
CA ASN A 192 -19.61 -2.98 -0.22
C ASN A 192 -19.33 -4.07 0.85
N ARG A 193 -20.17 -4.12 1.88
CA ARG A 193 -20.04 -5.11 2.97
C ARG A 193 -20.16 -6.55 2.47
N ASP A 194 -21.04 -6.82 1.53
CA ASP A 194 -21.30 -8.18 1.03
C ASP A 194 -20.11 -8.73 0.23
N ASP A 195 -19.32 -7.82 -0.38
CA ASP A 195 -18.11 -8.16 -1.11
C ASP A 195 -16.94 -8.58 -0.18
N LEU A 196 -17.04 -8.39 1.15
CA LEU A 196 -15.94 -8.73 2.08
C LEU A 196 -15.62 -10.22 2.11
N THR A 197 -16.60 -11.09 1.89
CA THR A 197 -16.37 -12.54 1.79
C THR A 197 -15.46 -12.85 0.61
N LEU A 198 -15.75 -12.28 -0.56
CA LEU A 198 -14.94 -12.44 -1.76
C LEU A 198 -13.55 -11.83 -1.58
N PHE A 199 -13.48 -10.62 -1.00
CA PHE A 199 -12.20 -10.00 -0.65
C PHE A 199 -11.34 -10.94 0.19
N TYR A 200 -11.90 -11.50 1.27
CA TYR A 200 -11.18 -12.40 2.15
C TYR A 200 -10.71 -13.67 1.45
N GLN A 201 -11.52 -14.27 0.60
CA GLN A 201 -11.14 -15.43 -0.21
C GLN A 201 -9.90 -15.15 -1.08
N MET A 202 -9.75 -13.91 -1.58
CA MET A 202 -8.62 -13.53 -2.43
C MET A 202 -7.33 -13.25 -1.63
N ILE A 203 -7.42 -12.93 -0.34
CA ILE A 203 -6.27 -12.55 0.48
C ILE A 203 -5.85 -13.59 1.53
N ASN A 204 -6.71 -14.53 1.89
CA ASN A 204 -6.54 -15.43 3.04
C ASN A 204 -5.22 -16.22 3.05
N LYS A 205 -4.69 -16.55 1.86
CA LYS A 205 -3.41 -17.27 1.72
C LYS A 205 -2.17 -16.40 1.99
N LYS A 206 -2.33 -15.08 2.10
CA LYS A 206 -1.22 -14.13 2.24
C LYS A 206 -1.03 -13.59 3.65
N GLN A 207 -1.90 -13.94 4.57
CA GLN A 207 -1.90 -13.31 5.89
C GLN A 207 -2.63 -14.19 6.93
N ASN A 208 -2.32 -13.97 8.20
CA ASN A 208 -2.82 -14.81 9.31
C ASN A 208 -4.09 -14.25 10.00
N ARG A 209 -4.65 -13.14 9.52
CA ARG A 209 -5.85 -12.54 10.13
C ARG A 209 -7.10 -13.24 9.63
N LYS A 210 -8.04 -13.50 10.54
CA LYS A 210 -9.32 -14.14 10.24
C LYS A 210 -10.27 -13.16 9.53
N TYR A 211 -11.32 -13.69 8.93
CA TYR A 211 -12.37 -12.91 8.26
C TYR A 211 -12.97 -11.83 9.19
N ASP A 212 -13.24 -12.19 10.43
CA ASP A 212 -13.85 -11.30 11.43
C ASP A 212 -13.04 -10.01 11.65
N TYR A 213 -11.71 -10.06 11.51
CA TYR A 213 -10.88 -8.85 11.61
C TYR A 213 -11.26 -7.80 10.55
N TYR A 214 -11.52 -8.23 9.32
CA TYR A 214 -11.88 -7.31 8.22
C TYR A 214 -13.33 -6.88 8.30
N LEU A 215 -14.22 -7.74 8.79
CA LEU A 215 -15.62 -7.41 9.07
C LEU A 215 -15.72 -6.36 10.18
N ASP A 216 -14.97 -6.55 11.27
CA ASP A 216 -14.87 -5.59 12.36
C ASP A 216 -14.24 -4.26 11.92
N MET A 217 -13.18 -4.33 11.12
CA MET A 217 -12.56 -3.13 10.54
C MET A 217 -13.56 -2.36 9.67
N HIS A 218 -14.28 -3.04 8.80
CA HIS A 218 -15.34 -2.42 8.00
C HIS A 218 -16.39 -1.76 8.90
N THR A 219 -16.90 -2.47 9.90
CA THR A 219 -17.94 -1.98 10.81
C THR A 219 -17.49 -0.75 11.60
N LEU A 220 -16.24 -0.74 12.06
CA LEU A 220 -15.71 0.33 12.93
C LEU A 220 -15.16 1.53 12.16
N PHE A 221 -14.64 1.34 10.95
CA PHE A 221 -13.94 2.39 10.21
C PHE A 221 -14.81 3.06 9.13
N THR A 222 -15.76 2.33 8.53
CA THR A 222 -16.61 2.86 7.45
C THR A 222 -17.49 4.03 7.89
N PRO A 223 -18.08 4.06 9.11
CA PRO A 223 -18.84 5.22 9.57
C PRO A 223 -18.03 6.52 9.63
N PHE A 224 -16.72 6.41 9.78
CA PHE A 224 -15.78 7.54 9.78
C PHE A 224 -15.12 7.77 8.42
N ASN A 225 -15.61 7.11 7.37
CA ASN A 225 -15.05 7.16 6.02
C ASN A 225 -13.56 6.76 5.97
N MET A 226 -13.11 5.87 6.86
CA MET A 226 -11.71 5.47 6.99
C MET A 226 -11.34 4.20 6.23
N PHE A 227 -12.30 3.38 5.78
CA PHE A 227 -12.01 2.08 5.17
C PHE A 227 -12.81 1.87 3.88
N ASP A 228 -12.12 1.40 2.83
CA ASP A 228 -12.75 0.94 1.60
C ASP A 228 -12.05 -0.32 1.08
N VAL A 229 -12.82 -1.12 0.33
CA VAL A 229 -12.31 -2.24 -0.46
C VAL A 229 -12.60 -1.97 -1.93
N TYR A 230 -11.61 -2.13 -2.78
CA TYR A 230 -11.72 -1.97 -4.22
C TYR A 230 -11.46 -3.30 -4.91
N PHE A 231 -12.14 -3.52 -6.03
CA PHE A 231 -11.99 -4.69 -6.87
C PHE A 231 -11.65 -4.30 -8.30
N ALA A 232 -10.87 -5.16 -8.94
CA ALA A 232 -10.68 -5.13 -10.38
C ALA A 232 -11.36 -6.35 -11.00
N ARG A 233 -12.20 -6.12 -12.01
CA ARG A 233 -12.89 -7.16 -12.76
C ARG A 233 -12.61 -7.02 -14.25
N ILE A 234 -12.61 -8.11 -14.97
CA ILE A 234 -12.63 -8.12 -16.42
C ILE A 234 -14.08 -7.99 -16.88
N ASN A 235 -14.38 -7.01 -17.72
CA ASN A 235 -15.57 -6.99 -18.56
C ASN A 235 -15.24 -7.83 -19.80
N THR A 236 -15.77 -9.05 -19.85
CA THR A 236 -15.38 -10.05 -20.86
C THR A 236 -15.85 -9.69 -22.25
N GLU A 237 -16.97 -8.98 -22.38
CA GLU A 237 -17.47 -8.44 -23.65
C GLU A 237 -16.49 -7.38 -24.21
N VAL A 238 -16.09 -6.43 -23.36
CA VAL A 238 -15.11 -5.40 -23.75
C VAL A 238 -13.77 -6.02 -24.10
N PHE A 239 -13.31 -7.00 -23.32
CA PHE A 239 -12.08 -7.73 -23.62
C PHE A 239 -12.14 -8.43 -24.97
N LEU A 240 -13.19 -9.18 -25.25
CA LEU A 240 -13.37 -9.89 -26.53
C LEU A 240 -13.43 -8.91 -27.70
N ARG A 241 -14.28 -7.87 -27.61
CA ARG A 241 -14.39 -6.84 -28.64
C ARG A 241 -13.03 -6.18 -28.95
N ASN A 242 -12.31 -5.76 -27.93
CA ASN A 242 -11.01 -5.09 -28.11
C ASN A 242 -9.96 -6.07 -28.66
N SER A 243 -10.00 -7.35 -28.28
CA SER A 243 -9.11 -8.38 -28.83
C SER A 243 -9.37 -8.64 -30.32
N ASN A 244 -10.64 -8.69 -30.75
CA ASN A 244 -11.00 -8.82 -32.16
C ASN A 244 -10.49 -7.59 -32.97
N LEU A 245 -10.73 -6.38 -32.50
CA LEU A 245 -10.28 -5.16 -33.17
C LEU A 245 -8.75 -5.14 -33.36
N LEU A 246 -8.00 -5.55 -32.33
CA LEU A 246 -6.55 -5.61 -32.40
C LEU A 246 -6.07 -6.71 -33.38
N TYR A 247 -6.70 -7.87 -33.36
CA TYR A 247 -6.41 -8.94 -34.25
C TYR A 247 -6.65 -8.56 -35.71
N GLU A 248 -7.81 -8.01 -36.04
CA GLU A 248 -8.16 -7.55 -37.39
C GLU A 248 -7.20 -6.45 -37.90
N HIS A 249 -6.89 -5.47 -37.04
CA HIS A 249 -5.96 -4.41 -37.40
C HIS A 249 -4.56 -4.96 -37.70
N GLU A 250 -4.03 -5.84 -36.84
CA GLU A 250 -2.69 -6.41 -37.04
C GLU A 250 -2.68 -7.39 -38.25
N MET A 251 -3.78 -8.11 -38.50
CA MET A 251 -3.93 -8.96 -39.68
C MET A 251 -3.81 -8.16 -40.97
N LYS A 252 -4.51 -7.00 -41.06
CA LYS A 252 -4.41 -6.11 -42.22
C LYS A 252 -3.00 -5.60 -42.44
N LYS A 253 -2.32 -5.22 -41.35
CA LYS A 253 -0.93 -4.76 -41.39
C LYS A 253 0.04 -5.90 -41.78
N ASN A 254 -0.17 -7.08 -41.26
CA ASN A 254 0.62 -8.26 -41.53
C ASN A 254 0.53 -8.69 -43.00
N ASN A 255 -0.65 -8.65 -43.60
CA ASN A 255 -0.88 -8.94 -45.02
C ASN A 255 -0.16 -7.92 -45.90
N LYS A 256 -0.24 -6.61 -45.59
CA LYS A 256 0.51 -5.57 -46.33
C LYS A 256 2.02 -5.81 -46.25
N LEU A 257 2.56 -6.17 -45.11
CA LEU A 257 3.98 -6.51 -44.98
C LEU A 257 4.37 -7.74 -45.80
N ALA A 258 3.48 -8.73 -45.91
CA ALA A 258 3.70 -9.90 -46.76
C ALA A 258 3.71 -9.51 -48.24
N GLU A 259 2.77 -8.68 -48.71
CA GLU A 259 2.72 -8.17 -50.09
C GLU A 259 3.95 -7.31 -50.42
N GLU A 260 4.42 -6.44 -49.51
CA GLU A 260 5.63 -5.65 -49.69
C GLU A 260 6.88 -6.53 -49.85
N LEU A 261 6.99 -7.65 -49.09
CA LEU A 261 8.10 -8.59 -49.18
C LEU A 261 8.13 -9.41 -50.49
N GLN A 262 6.97 -9.53 -51.18
CA GLN A 262 6.90 -10.20 -52.48
C GLN A 262 7.43 -9.32 -53.62
N LYS A 263 7.51 -7.99 -53.42
CA LYS A 263 8.02 -7.04 -54.42
C LYS A 263 9.56 -7.11 -54.48
N PRO A 264 10.16 -6.82 -55.66
CA PRO A 264 11.63 -6.77 -55.78
C PRO A 264 12.18 -5.62 -54.90
N ILE A 265 12.98 -5.92 -53.89
CA ILE A 265 13.63 -4.97 -52.99
C ILE A 265 15.14 -4.98 -53.33
N LYS A 266 15.63 -3.87 -53.90
CA LYS A 266 17.03 -3.78 -54.32
C LYS A 266 18.03 -3.60 -53.18
N ASP A 267 17.61 -2.92 -52.09
CA ASP A 267 18.46 -2.68 -50.92
C ASP A 267 18.31 -3.84 -49.88
N PRO A 268 19.39 -4.61 -49.62
CA PRO A 268 19.37 -5.68 -48.62
C PRO A 268 19.03 -5.16 -47.21
N ARG A 269 19.37 -3.93 -46.86
CA ARG A 269 19.07 -3.34 -45.55
C ARG A 269 17.58 -3.05 -45.40
N GLU A 270 16.92 -2.53 -46.44
CA GLU A 270 15.47 -2.33 -46.45
C GLU A 270 14.72 -3.65 -46.35
N LYS A 271 15.16 -4.67 -47.11
CA LYS A 271 14.61 -6.02 -47.02
C LYS A 271 14.71 -6.60 -45.60
N GLY A 272 15.87 -6.43 -44.95
CA GLY A 272 16.08 -6.89 -43.57
C GLY A 272 15.17 -6.17 -42.56
N LYS A 273 14.99 -4.84 -42.69
CA LYS A 273 14.06 -4.09 -41.84
C LYS A 273 12.61 -4.56 -42.02
N LEU A 274 12.20 -4.77 -43.26
CA LEU A 274 10.83 -5.23 -43.56
C LEU A 274 10.59 -6.62 -43.04
N LEU A 275 11.55 -7.53 -43.18
CA LEU A 275 11.49 -8.88 -42.63
C LEU A 275 11.37 -8.85 -41.10
N ASN A 276 12.15 -8.05 -40.40
CA ASN A 276 12.05 -7.88 -38.95
C ASN A 276 10.66 -7.37 -38.52
N ARG A 277 10.12 -6.37 -39.24
CA ARG A 277 8.75 -5.86 -39.00
C ARG A 277 7.70 -6.95 -39.22
N LYS A 278 7.87 -7.81 -40.23
CA LYS A 278 6.98 -8.94 -40.49
C LYS A 278 7.03 -9.96 -39.38
N ILE A 279 8.22 -10.34 -38.91
CA ILE A 279 8.42 -11.27 -37.78
C ILE A 279 7.77 -10.72 -36.49
N GLU A 280 7.93 -9.43 -36.22
CA GLU A 280 7.27 -8.80 -35.06
C GLU A 280 5.75 -8.81 -35.20
N SER A 281 5.23 -8.51 -36.39
CA SER A 281 3.79 -8.54 -36.69
C SER A 281 3.22 -9.96 -36.55
N ASP A 282 3.94 -11.00 -37.01
CA ASP A 282 3.52 -12.40 -36.84
C ASP A 282 3.41 -12.79 -35.34
N LYS A 283 4.35 -12.36 -34.52
CA LYS A 283 4.29 -12.59 -33.07
C LYS A 283 3.10 -11.90 -32.43
N LEU A 284 2.82 -10.63 -32.81
CA LEU A 284 1.68 -9.87 -32.32
C LEU A 284 0.36 -10.50 -32.77
N LEU A 285 0.26 -10.90 -34.02
CA LEU A 285 -0.93 -11.54 -34.59
C LEU A 285 -1.27 -12.82 -33.84
N ASN A 286 -0.29 -13.67 -33.57
CA ASN A 286 -0.47 -14.90 -32.77
C ASN A 286 -0.90 -14.58 -31.34
N SER A 287 -0.32 -13.55 -30.74
CA SER A 287 -0.72 -13.10 -29.39
C SER A 287 -2.18 -12.62 -29.36
N TYR A 288 -2.60 -11.80 -30.33
CA TYR A 288 -3.96 -11.31 -30.40
C TYR A 288 -4.97 -12.42 -30.74
N LYS A 289 -4.60 -13.36 -31.59
CA LYS A 289 -5.42 -14.56 -31.84
C LYS A 289 -5.65 -15.37 -30.56
N THR A 290 -4.63 -15.52 -29.74
CA THR A 290 -4.73 -16.18 -28.43
C THR A 290 -5.66 -15.39 -27.49
N ASP A 291 -5.54 -14.06 -27.46
CA ASP A 291 -6.44 -13.19 -26.64
C ASP A 291 -7.91 -13.30 -27.14
N VAL A 292 -8.16 -13.41 -28.45
CA VAL A 292 -9.52 -13.62 -29.01
C VAL A 292 -10.11 -14.97 -28.57
N ILE A 293 -9.35 -16.06 -28.71
CA ILE A 293 -9.79 -17.40 -28.30
C ILE A 293 -10.10 -17.41 -26.80
N PHE A 294 -9.22 -16.83 -26.01
CA PHE A 294 -9.37 -16.75 -24.56
C PHE A 294 -10.58 -15.87 -24.19
N GLY A 295 -10.74 -14.72 -24.86
CA GLY A 295 -11.86 -13.81 -24.66
C GLY A 295 -13.20 -14.44 -24.99
N THR A 296 -13.29 -15.22 -26.09
CA THR A 296 -14.51 -15.96 -26.45
C THR A 296 -14.90 -16.95 -25.36
N LYS A 297 -13.91 -17.69 -24.82
CA LYS A 297 -14.17 -18.61 -23.70
C LYS A 297 -14.68 -17.87 -22.45
N LEU A 298 -13.98 -16.80 -22.05
CA LEU A 298 -14.34 -16.04 -20.85
C LEU A 298 -15.73 -15.42 -20.97
N HIS A 299 -16.06 -14.87 -22.16
CA HIS A 299 -17.35 -14.20 -22.40
C HIS A 299 -18.52 -15.19 -22.36
N ARG A 300 -18.29 -16.43 -22.86
CA ARG A 300 -19.28 -17.50 -22.74
C ARG A 300 -19.53 -17.90 -21.28
N ASP A 301 -18.46 -17.93 -20.46
CA ASP A 301 -18.54 -18.42 -19.08
C ASP A 301 -19.09 -17.36 -18.11
N SER A 302 -18.80 -16.07 -18.31
CA SER A 302 -19.26 -14.98 -17.42
C SER A 302 -19.11 -13.60 -18.04
N LYS A 303 -20.03 -12.68 -17.73
CA LYS A 303 -19.95 -11.26 -18.12
C LYS A 303 -18.82 -10.53 -17.37
N TYR A 304 -18.63 -10.84 -16.08
CA TYR A 304 -17.60 -10.20 -15.24
C TYR A 304 -16.82 -11.25 -14.47
N ILE A 305 -15.50 -11.09 -14.41
CA ILE A 305 -14.59 -11.96 -13.66
C ILE A 305 -13.74 -11.09 -12.75
N ILE A 306 -13.84 -11.29 -11.44
CA ILE A 306 -13.04 -10.55 -10.47
C ILE A 306 -11.63 -11.15 -10.41
N ILE A 307 -10.60 -10.30 -10.56
CA ILE A 307 -9.22 -10.73 -10.75
C ILE A 307 -8.21 -10.11 -9.78
N ALA A 308 -8.58 -9.01 -9.13
CA ALA A 308 -7.77 -8.43 -8.06
C ALA A 308 -8.65 -7.66 -7.07
N CYS A 309 -8.14 -7.45 -5.87
CA CYS A 309 -8.75 -6.59 -4.86
C CYS A 309 -7.69 -5.87 -4.03
N ASN A 310 -8.08 -4.78 -3.36
CA ASN A 310 -7.24 -4.05 -2.43
C ASN A 310 -8.09 -3.42 -1.34
N ALA A 311 -7.68 -3.58 -0.08
CA ALA A 311 -8.23 -2.80 1.02
C ALA A 311 -7.35 -1.59 1.31
N ILE A 312 -7.98 -0.45 1.54
CA ILE A 312 -7.32 0.79 1.92
C ILE A 312 -7.84 1.33 3.25
N VAL A 313 -6.97 2.05 3.95
CA VAL A 313 -7.38 2.94 5.05
C VAL A 313 -7.04 4.38 4.68
N LYS A 314 -7.93 5.28 5.01
CA LYS A 314 -7.83 6.73 4.81
C LYS A 314 -7.70 7.39 6.17
N TYR A 315 -6.71 8.26 6.36
CA TYR A 315 -6.58 9.05 7.57
C TYR A 315 -5.84 10.36 7.31
N GLY A 316 -6.42 11.47 7.73
CA GLY A 316 -5.91 12.79 7.34
C GLY A 316 -5.93 12.96 5.82
N ASN A 317 -4.77 13.26 5.24
CA ASN A 317 -4.56 13.35 3.79
C ASN A 317 -3.77 12.17 3.23
N GLU A 318 -3.82 11.00 3.88
CA GLU A 318 -3.02 9.82 3.57
C GLU A 318 -3.88 8.60 3.24
N ILE A 319 -3.48 7.85 2.22
CA ILE A 319 -4.05 6.55 1.84
C ILE A 319 -3.04 5.45 2.17
N PHE A 320 -3.50 4.45 2.91
CA PHE A 320 -2.71 3.26 3.23
C PHE A 320 -3.25 2.07 2.45
N PHE A 321 -2.46 1.53 1.52
CA PHE A 321 -2.76 0.28 0.84
C PHE A 321 -2.49 -0.90 1.77
N LEU A 322 -3.51 -1.41 2.45
CA LEU A 322 -3.34 -2.42 3.51
C LEU A 322 -2.91 -3.77 2.99
N ILE A 323 -3.65 -4.31 2.03
CA ILE A 323 -3.43 -5.65 1.49
C ILE A 323 -4.04 -5.80 0.11
N ASP A 324 -3.34 -6.56 -0.76
CA ASP A 324 -3.75 -6.86 -2.12
C ASP A 324 -4.10 -8.35 -2.27
N GLY A 325 -5.20 -8.66 -2.95
CA GLY A 325 -5.54 -9.98 -3.48
C GLY A 325 -5.38 -10.01 -5.00
N ILE A 326 -4.84 -11.10 -5.54
CA ILE A 326 -4.65 -11.27 -6.99
C ILE A 326 -4.98 -12.71 -7.37
N ASN A 327 -5.81 -12.87 -8.40
CA ASN A 327 -5.96 -14.15 -9.08
C ASN A 327 -4.83 -14.32 -10.10
N TYR A 328 -3.87 -15.18 -9.79
CA TYR A 328 -2.67 -15.38 -10.60
C TYR A 328 -2.93 -15.94 -11.99
N LYS A 329 -4.07 -16.60 -12.25
CA LYS A 329 -4.48 -17.01 -13.60
C LYS A 329 -4.59 -15.83 -14.57
N PHE A 330 -4.90 -14.63 -14.03
CA PHE A 330 -5.09 -13.40 -14.79
C PHE A 330 -3.96 -12.38 -14.60
N LYS A 331 -2.75 -12.82 -14.17
CA LYS A 331 -1.60 -11.93 -13.94
C LYS A 331 -1.27 -11.01 -15.12
N ASN A 332 -1.47 -11.50 -16.35
CA ASN A 332 -1.18 -10.79 -17.60
C ASN A 332 -2.17 -9.64 -17.91
N PHE A 333 -3.25 -9.51 -17.14
CA PHE A 333 -4.15 -8.36 -17.20
C PHE A 333 -3.63 -7.15 -16.45
N ASN A 334 -2.56 -7.31 -15.65
CA ASN A 334 -1.94 -6.22 -14.87
C ASN A 334 -2.92 -5.44 -13.97
N ALA A 335 -3.99 -6.09 -13.52
CA ALA A 335 -5.08 -5.47 -12.79
C ALA A 335 -4.63 -4.70 -11.55
N ASN A 336 -3.61 -5.18 -10.83
CA ASN A 336 -3.11 -4.51 -9.64
C ASN A 336 -2.45 -3.14 -9.94
N HIS A 337 -1.86 -2.97 -11.13
CA HIS A 337 -1.32 -1.67 -11.55
C HIS A 337 -2.47 -0.67 -11.82
N LEU A 338 -3.53 -1.11 -12.49
CA LEU A 338 -4.68 -0.27 -12.74
C LEU A 338 -5.44 0.05 -11.44
N LEU A 339 -5.60 -0.94 -10.56
CA LEU A 339 -6.28 -0.77 -9.27
C LEU A 339 -5.59 0.30 -8.41
N LYS A 340 -4.26 0.23 -8.26
CA LYS A 340 -3.48 1.25 -7.55
C LYS A 340 -3.63 2.63 -8.20
N TRP A 341 -3.50 2.68 -9.53
CA TRP A 341 -3.65 3.94 -10.25
C TRP A 341 -5.04 4.57 -10.05
N LYS A 342 -6.11 3.79 -10.19
CA LYS A 342 -7.47 4.34 -10.04
C LYS A 342 -7.76 4.86 -8.63
N ILE A 343 -7.21 4.21 -7.61
CA ILE A 343 -7.30 4.70 -6.23
C ILE A 343 -6.49 6.00 -6.08
N ILE A 344 -5.24 6.06 -6.59
CA ILE A 344 -4.42 7.28 -6.55
C ILE A 344 -5.13 8.41 -7.31
N GLU A 345 -5.64 8.15 -8.51
CA GLU A 345 -6.36 9.12 -9.33
C GLU A 345 -7.60 9.67 -8.61
N GLU A 346 -8.39 8.82 -7.99
CA GLU A 346 -9.60 9.22 -7.25
C GLU A 346 -9.26 10.10 -6.05
N TYR A 347 -8.30 9.65 -5.22
CA TYR A 347 -8.02 10.34 -3.97
C TYR A 347 -7.12 11.57 -4.12
N SER A 348 -6.24 11.63 -5.13
CA SER A 348 -5.52 12.86 -5.44
C SER A 348 -6.45 14.01 -5.86
N LYS A 349 -7.55 13.71 -6.59
CA LYS A 349 -8.62 14.68 -6.89
C LYS A 349 -9.36 15.18 -5.63
N LYS A 350 -9.33 14.39 -4.55
CA LYS A 350 -9.94 14.72 -3.25
C LYS A 350 -8.95 15.39 -2.26
N GLY A 351 -7.75 15.74 -2.71
CA GLY A 351 -6.73 16.42 -1.91
C GLY A 351 -5.85 15.51 -1.04
N PHE A 352 -5.87 14.20 -1.26
CA PHE A 352 -4.92 13.31 -0.62
C PHE A 352 -3.55 13.41 -1.28
N THR A 353 -2.51 13.55 -0.44
CA THR A 353 -1.15 13.85 -0.92
C THR A 353 -0.12 12.77 -0.61
N LYS A 354 -0.49 11.75 0.19
CA LYS A 354 0.41 10.65 0.53
C LYS A 354 -0.27 9.30 0.30
N PHE A 355 0.44 8.41 -0.38
CA PHE A 355 -0.01 7.06 -0.69
C PHE A 355 1.02 6.05 -0.21
N HIS A 356 0.71 5.37 0.88
CA HIS A 356 1.58 4.37 1.49
C HIS A 356 1.37 3.02 0.83
N PHE A 357 2.38 2.56 0.08
CA PHE A 357 2.38 1.24 -0.56
C PHE A 357 2.72 0.10 0.41
N ASN A 358 2.86 0.42 1.72
CA ASN A 358 3.21 -0.53 2.76
C ASN A 358 4.65 -1.09 2.62
N GLY A 359 4.95 -2.15 3.40
CA GLY A 359 6.30 -2.65 3.61
C GLY A 359 7.02 -3.19 2.38
N ILE A 360 8.33 -2.98 2.39
CA ILE A 360 9.31 -3.67 1.55
C ILE A 360 10.38 -4.27 2.47
N THR A 361 11.31 -5.01 1.89
CA THR A 361 12.53 -5.43 2.61
C THR A 361 13.56 -4.31 2.56
N GLY A 362 14.42 -4.23 3.59
CA GLY A 362 15.61 -3.37 3.60
C GLY A 362 16.80 -3.93 2.80
N ASP A 363 16.60 -5.06 2.14
CA ASP A 363 17.61 -5.67 1.26
C ASP A 363 17.45 -5.12 -0.17
N PHE A 364 18.32 -4.20 -0.55
CA PHE A 364 18.36 -3.59 -1.88
C PHE A 364 19.38 -4.29 -2.82
N THR A 365 19.94 -5.42 -2.41
CA THR A 365 20.90 -6.19 -3.20
C THR A 365 20.21 -7.12 -4.19
N LYS A 366 21.02 -7.73 -5.09
CA LYS A 366 20.53 -8.78 -5.99
C LYS A 366 20.06 -10.05 -5.26
N ARG A 367 20.35 -10.20 -3.96
CA ARG A 367 19.96 -11.34 -3.12
C ARG A 367 18.57 -11.15 -2.48
N ASN A 368 17.92 -10.00 -2.69
CA ASN A 368 16.59 -9.73 -2.16
C ASN A 368 15.61 -10.86 -2.53
N LYS A 369 14.98 -11.46 -1.53
CA LYS A 369 14.00 -12.54 -1.71
C LYS A 369 12.68 -12.08 -2.37
N TYR A 370 12.41 -10.75 -2.40
CA TYR A 370 11.18 -10.16 -2.92
C TYR A 370 11.44 -9.02 -3.93
N PRO A 371 12.26 -9.23 -4.98
CA PRO A 371 12.65 -8.16 -5.89
C PRO A 371 11.47 -7.57 -6.66
N GLY A 372 10.45 -8.39 -6.94
CA GLY A 372 9.23 -7.94 -7.62
C GLY A 372 8.40 -6.95 -6.82
N LEU A 373 8.44 -7.02 -5.48
CA LEU A 373 7.71 -6.12 -4.60
C LEU A 373 8.28 -4.70 -4.67
N LEU A 374 9.60 -4.57 -4.60
CA LEU A 374 10.31 -3.29 -4.74
C LEU A 374 10.07 -2.71 -6.15
N THR A 375 10.29 -3.49 -7.20
CA THR A 375 10.11 -3.06 -8.60
C THR A 375 8.69 -2.57 -8.87
N PHE A 376 7.68 -3.29 -8.35
CA PHE A 376 6.28 -2.88 -8.48
C PHE A 376 6.03 -1.50 -7.90
N LYS A 377 6.48 -1.24 -6.65
CA LYS A 377 6.23 0.02 -5.94
C LYS A 377 7.05 1.18 -6.51
N LYS A 378 8.31 0.93 -6.89
CA LYS A 378 9.15 1.92 -7.63
C LYS A 378 8.48 2.39 -8.92
N GLY A 379 7.76 1.50 -9.59
CA GLY A 379 7.02 1.82 -10.81
C GLY A 379 6.04 2.97 -10.66
N PHE A 380 5.50 3.18 -9.46
CA PHE A 380 4.61 4.29 -9.11
C PHE A 380 5.34 5.54 -8.60
N ASN A 381 6.64 5.64 -8.81
CA ASN A 381 7.47 6.74 -8.32
C ASN A 381 7.45 6.90 -6.79
N ALA A 382 7.15 5.82 -6.05
CA ALA A 382 7.23 5.82 -4.60
C ALA A 382 8.70 5.77 -4.15
N VAL A 383 9.00 6.48 -3.07
CA VAL A 383 10.33 6.53 -2.44
C VAL A 383 10.36 5.65 -1.21
N VAL A 384 11.56 5.19 -0.86
CA VAL A 384 11.76 4.38 0.33
C VAL A 384 11.78 5.28 1.56
N THR A 385 11.06 4.88 2.60
CA THR A 385 11.08 5.51 3.93
C THR A 385 11.40 4.44 4.95
N GLU A 386 12.39 4.72 5.78
CA GLU A 386 12.83 3.85 6.87
C GLU A 386 12.38 4.39 8.21
#